data_2efedfeae24007fe14531c3989509be3
#
_entry.id   2efedfeae24007fe14531c3989509be3
#
_cell.length_a   1.000
_cell.length_b   1.000
_cell.length_c   1.000
_cell.angle_alpha   90.00
_cell.angle_beta   90.00
_cell.angle_gamma   90.00
#
_symmetry.space_group_name_H-M   'P 1'
#
loop_
_entity.id
_entity.type
_entity.pdbx_description
1 polymer ?
#
loop_
_entity_poly.entity_id
_entity_poly.type
_entity_poly.pdbx_seq_one_letter_code
_entity_poly.pdbx_strand_id
1 'polypeptide(L)'
;MGNNARVADTRSSSRIRVLLLGSTGSIGTQALDVIAANPDDFEVVGLAAGGGKTDLLAEQIRATGVREVAVADPDAAARLDLPVRSGPTAVTELVREVEADVVLNALVGSLGLEPTLAALDTGARLALANKESLVAGGSLVTKAAAPGQIVPVDSEHSALAQCLRGGTGDEVARLVLTASGGPFRGWTADRLESVTPEQAGAHPTWSMGPMNTLNSATLVNKGLELIETHLLFGVDYDRIDVTVHPQSIVHSMVTFVDGSTLAQASPPSMKLPIALALGWPHRVPHAAPALDFSTASTWEFEPLDDDVFPAVRLARQAGVGGGCLTAVYNAANEVAAEAFLAGTLSFPRIVQTVEAVLNDAHEWSAEPSTVDDVLAADGWARDRARTLV
;
A
#
# COMPACT_ATOMS: atom_id res chain seq x y z
N MET A 1 -15.98 12.02 -41.73
CA MET A 1 -16.38 13.19 -40.95
C MET A 1 -17.10 12.66 -39.72
N GLY A 2 -16.37 12.42 -38.68
CA GLY A 2 -16.83 11.77 -37.47
C GLY A 2 -17.36 12.79 -36.47
N ASN A 3 -18.54 12.54 -35.99
CA ASN A 3 -19.22 13.31 -34.97
C ASN A 3 -18.57 13.09 -33.62
N ASN A 4 -17.66 14.00 -33.19
CA ASN A 4 -17.15 14.06 -31.82
C ASN A 4 -18.29 14.56 -30.92
N ALA A 5 -19.16 13.65 -30.49
CA ALA A 5 -20.02 13.92 -29.36
C ALA A 5 -19.12 14.13 -28.13
N ARG A 6 -18.94 15.37 -27.71
CA ARG A 6 -18.46 15.70 -26.39
C ARG A 6 -19.38 15.03 -25.38
N VAL A 7 -18.91 13.98 -24.72
CA VAL A 7 -19.54 13.46 -23.50
C VAL A 7 -19.61 14.66 -22.56
N ALA A 8 -20.80 15.12 -22.24
CA ALA A 8 -21.02 16.19 -21.30
C ALA A 8 -20.40 15.76 -19.96
N ASP A 9 -19.41 16.51 -19.52
CA ASP A 9 -18.76 16.34 -18.22
C ASP A 9 -19.80 16.71 -17.14
N THR A 10 -20.47 15.71 -16.59
CA THR A 10 -21.39 15.86 -15.45
C THR A 10 -20.59 15.82 -14.15
N ARG A 11 -19.48 16.57 -14.06
CA ARG A 11 -18.84 16.78 -12.75
C ARG A 11 -19.84 17.51 -11.87
N SER A 12 -20.10 16.96 -10.69
CA SER A 12 -20.78 17.66 -9.61
C SER A 12 -20.07 18.98 -9.39
N SER A 13 -20.82 20.07 -9.19
CA SER A 13 -20.27 21.42 -8.94
C SER A 13 -19.58 21.55 -7.57
N SER A 14 -19.47 20.48 -6.79
CA SER A 14 -18.83 20.43 -5.48
C SER A 14 -17.46 19.73 -5.56
N ARG A 15 -16.47 20.28 -4.86
CA ARG A 15 -15.15 19.66 -4.68
C ARG A 15 -15.27 18.34 -3.94
N ILE A 16 -14.37 17.40 -4.24
CA ILE A 16 -14.25 16.12 -3.54
C ILE A 16 -13.65 16.39 -2.16
N ARG A 17 -14.36 16.03 -1.10
CA ARG A 17 -13.93 16.19 0.30
C ARG A 17 -13.02 15.04 0.69
N VAL A 18 -11.76 15.34 1.01
CA VAL A 18 -10.73 14.36 1.33
C VAL A 18 -10.38 14.41 2.81
N LEU A 19 -10.57 13.30 3.51
CA LEU A 19 -10.03 13.04 4.84
C LEU A 19 -8.70 12.28 4.69
N LEU A 20 -7.61 12.84 5.21
CA LEU A 20 -6.26 12.31 5.01
C LEU A 20 -5.66 11.76 6.31
N LEU A 21 -5.50 10.43 6.38
CA LEU A 21 -4.88 9.73 7.50
C LEU A 21 -3.40 9.47 7.19
N GLY A 22 -2.51 9.86 8.10
CA GLY A 22 -1.08 9.78 7.91
C GLY A 22 -0.51 10.97 7.11
N SER A 23 -1.05 12.17 7.31
CA SER A 23 -0.74 13.38 6.52
C SER A 23 0.74 13.78 6.50
N THR A 24 1.48 13.50 7.56
CA THR A 24 2.91 13.85 7.70
C THR A 24 3.87 12.78 7.15
N GLY A 25 3.31 11.66 6.64
CA GLY A 25 4.07 10.61 5.95
C GLY A 25 4.37 10.97 4.48
N SER A 26 5.14 10.10 3.80
CA SER A 26 5.52 10.30 2.39
C SER A 26 4.32 10.37 1.44
N ILE A 27 3.33 9.49 1.61
CA ILE A 27 2.10 9.51 0.81
C ILE A 27 1.24 10.70 1.15
N GLY A 28 1.09 11.00 2.47
CA GLY A 28 0.26 12.11 2.93
C GLY A 28 0.74 13.47 2.43
N THR A 29 2.04 13.73 2.45
CA THR A 29 2.62 14.97 1.93
C THR A 29 2.42 15.11 0.42
N GLN A 30 2.61 14.03 -0.34
CA GLN A 30 2.36 14.01 -1.79
C GLN A 30 0.87 14.16 -2.13
N ALA A 31 -0.04 13.62 -1.29
CA ALA A 31 -1.47 13.81 -1.45
C ALA A 31 -1.86 15.28 -1.26
N LEU A 32 -1.30 15.95 -0.26
CA LEU A 32 -1.50 17.40 -0.06
C LEU A 32 -0.96 18.22 -1.24
N ASP A 33 0.20 17.84 -1.83
CA ASP A 33 0.69 18.46 -3.05
C ASP A 33 -0.29 18.32 -4.22
N VAL A 34 -0.86 17.11 -4.41
CA VAL A 34 -1.84 16.84 -5.48
C VAL A 34 -3.11 17.67 -5.26
N ILE A 35 -3.62 17.74 -4.04
CA ILE A 35 -4.80 18.51 -3.68
C ILE A 35 -4.55 20.00 -3.89
N ALA A 36 -3.41 20.51 -3.42
CA ALA A 36 -3.03 21.92 -3.57
C ALA A 36 -2.85 22.34 -5.03
N ALA A 37 -2.42 21.43 -5.90
CA ALA A 37 -2.30 21.67 -7.34
C ALA A 37 -3.66 21.63 -8.07
N ASN A 38 -4.73 21.11 -7.45
CA ASN A 38 -6.06 20.96 -8.03
C ASN A 38 -7.16 21.48 -7.06
N PRO A 39 -7.12 22.78 -6.67
CA PRO A 39 -8.00 23.34 -5.64
C PRO A 39 -9.48 23.44 -6.07
N ASP A 40 -9.74 23.38 -7.34
CA ASP A 40 -11.11 23.37 -7.88
C ASP A 40 -11.77 21.97 -7.83
N ASP A 41 -10.96 20.90 -7.76
CA ASP A 41 -11.43 19.52 -7.76
C ASP A 41 -11.50 18.95 -6.34
N PHE A 42 -10.62 19.37 -5.42
CA PHE A 42 -10.44 18.76 -4.09
C PHE A 42 -10.45 19.79 -2.95
N GLU A 43 -10.88 19.33 -1.77
CA GLU A 43 -10.68 20.02 -0.51
C GLU A 43 -10.33 19.05 0.62
N VAL A 44 -9.44 19.47 1.52
CA VAL A 44 -9.10 18.72 2.73
C VAL A 44 -10.13 19.04 3.80
N VAL A 45 -10.82 18.02 4.32
CA VAL A 45 -11.83 18.17 5.39
C VAL A 45 -11.32 17.70 6.76
N GLY A 46 -10.25 16.90 6.80
CA GLY A 46 -9.61 16.47 8.03
C GLY A 46 -8.22 15.91 7.81
N LEU A 47 -7.39 15.98 8.85
CA LEU A 47 -6.03 15.46 8.89
C LEU A 47 -5.82 14.57 10.10
N ALA A 48 -5.14 13.45 9.92
CA ALA A 48 -4.65 12.63 11.03
C ALA A 48 -3.16 12.33 10.89
N ALA A 49 -2.46 12.28 12.03
CA ALA A 49 -1.05 11.92 12.11
C ALA A 49 -0.72 11.14 13.39
N GLY A 50 0.39 10.40 13.38
CA GLY A 50 0.87 9.66 14.55
C GLY A 50 1.42 10.53 15.66
N GLY A 51 2.01 11.70 15.33
CA GLY A 51 2.60 12.62 16.30
C GLY A 51 4.12 12.83 16.17
N GLY A 52 4.81 12.03 15.35
CA GLY A 52 6.28 12.14 15.20
C GLY A 52 6.79 13.41 14.51
N LYS A 53 5.91 14.16 13.80
CA LYS A 53 6.26 15.38 13.05
C LYS A 53 5.22 16.48 13.29
N THR A 54 5.13 16.94 14.53
CA THR A 54 4.13 17.94 14.96
C THR A 54 4.26 19.29 14.25
N ASP A 55 5.49 19.76 13.99
CA ASP A 55 5.73 21.02 13.27
C ASP A 55 5.17 20.98 11.86
N LEU A 56 5.44 19.89 11.13
CA LEU A 56 4.88 19.67 9.80
C LEU A 56 3.35 19.58 9.82
N LEU A 57 2.76 18.91 10.81
CA LEU A 57 1.31 18.86 10.97
C LEU A 57 0.73 20.26 11.19
N ALA A 58 1.36 21.08 12.04
CA ALA A 58 0.94 22.47 12.26
C ALA A 58 1.02 23.32 10.98
N GLU A 59 2.03 23.10 10.14
CA GLU A 59 2.13 23.74 8.81
C GLU A 59 1.00 23.28 7.89
N GLN A 60 0.70 22.00 7.85
CA GLN A 60 -0.37 21.42 7.04
C GLN A 60 -1.75 21.97 7.45
N ILE A 61 -2.02 22.07 8.76
CA ILE A 61 -3.26 22.66 9.29
C ILE A 61 -3.40 24.12 8.85
N ARG A 62 -2.34 24.92 8.96
CA ARG A 62 -2.36 26.33 8.51
C ARG A 62 -2.56 26.46 7.00
N ALA A 63 -1.90 25.60 6.22
CA ALA A 63 -1.98 25.63 4.75
C ALA A 63 -3.36 25.23 4.22
N THR A 64 -4.02 24.24 4.85
CA THR A 64 -5.32 23.72 4.44
C THR A 64 -6.50 24.45 5.08
N GLY A 65 -6.29 25.12 6.23
CA GLY A 65 -7.34 25.74 7.03
C GLY A 65 -8.28 24.71 7.70
N VAL A 66 -7.93 23.44 7.72
CA VAL A 66 -8.75 22.36 8.29
C VAL A 66 -8.86 22.53 9.82
N ARG A 67 -10.03 22.16 10.37
CA ARG A 67 -10.30 22.21 11.81
C ARG A 67 -10.40 20.82 12.44
N GLU A 68 -10.72 19.82 11.65
CA GLU A 68 -10.88 18.43 12.07
C GLU A 68 -9.53 17.74 12.02
N VAL A 69 -8.91 17.54 13.19
CA VAL A 69 -7.55 16.98 13.31
C VAL A 69 -7.52 15.91 14.39
N ALA A 70 -6.81 14.81 14.12
CA ALA A 70 -6.51 13.77 15.10
C ALA A 70 -5.01 13.48 15.16
N VAL A 71 -4.51 13.27 16.39
CA VAL A 71 -3.13 12.88 16.67
C VAL A 71 -3.14 11.65 17.57
N ALA A 72 -2.54 10.55 17.13
CA ALA A 72 -2.56 9.31 17.90
C ALA A 72 -1.80 9.42 19.23
N ASP A 73 -0.70 10.15 19.25
CA ASP A 73 0.11 10.40 20.45
C ASP A 73 -0.42 11.63 21.23
N PRO A 74 -0.96 11.45 22.47
CA PRO A 74 -1.48 12.54 23.28
C PRO A 74 -0.42 13.59 23.67
N ASP A 75 0.83 13.15 23.88
CA ASP A 75 1.92 14.09 24.25
C ASP A 75 2.32 14.96 23.04
N ALA A 76 2.25 14.39 21.84
CA ALA A 76 2.43 15.15 20.61
C ALA A 76 1.26 16.11 20.36
N ALA A 77 0.03 15.69 20.62
CA ALA A 77 -1.16 16.54 20.51
C ALA A 77 -1.09 17.75 21.44
N ALA A 78 -0.62 17.57 22.68
CA ALA A 78 -0.47 18.65 23.66
C ALA A 78 0.55 19.73 23.24
N ARG A 79 1.45 19.43 22.29
CA ARG A 79 2.39 20.41 21.73
C ARG A 79 1.80 21.28 20.62
N LEU A 80 0.63 20.90 20.11
CA LEU A 80 -0.09 21.72 19.13
C LEU A 80 -0.95 22.74 19.89
N ASP A 81 -0.83 24.01 19.57
CA ASP A 81 -1.65 25.10 20.15
C ASP A 81 -3.02 25.15 19.42
N LEU A 82 -3.70 24.00 19.34
CA LEU A 82 -4.95 23.80 18.63
C LEU A 82 -5.77 22.70 19.30
N PRO A 83 -7.10 22.80 19.32
CA PRO A 83 -7.94 21.72 19.77
C PRO A 83 -7.89 20.58 18.73
N VAL A 84 -7.33 19.44 19.13
CA VAL A 84 -7.23 18.23 18.30
C VAL A 84 -7.76 17.02 19.08
N ARG A 85 -8.32 16.04 18.36
CA ARG A 85 -8.60 14.72 18.95
C ARG A 85 -7.27 14.04 19.24
N SER A 86 -7.15 13.33 20.36
CA SER A 86 -5.91 12.64 20.71
C SER A 86 -6.16 11.29 21.40
N GLY A 87 -5.19 10.41 21.27
CA GLY A 87 -5.23 9.06 21.85
C GLY A 87 -5.42 7.96 20.82
N PRO A 88 -5.46 6.70 21.28
CA PRO A 88 -5.43 5.52 20.39
C PRO A 88 -6.65 5.41 19.46
N THR A 89 -7.82 5.92 19.87
CA THR A 89 -9.06 5.89 19.08
C THR A 89 -9.30 7.14 18.23
N ALA A 90 -8.52 8.20 18.46
CA ALA A 90 -8.75 9.53 17.89
C ALA A 90 -8.87 9.52 16.35
N VAL A 91 -8.06 8.71 15.67
CA VAL A 91 -8.10 8.61 14.19
C VAL A 91 -9.38 7.92 13.72
N THR A 92 -9.78 6.83 14.38
CA THR A 92 -11.02 6.10 14.07
C THR A 92 -12.27 6.96 14.35
N GLU A 93 -12.28 7.72 15.45
CA GLU A 93 -13.32 8.70 15.79
C GLU A 93 -13.41 9.81 14.73
N LEU A 94 -12.26 10.37 14.33
CA LEU A 94 -12.21 11.36 13.25
C LEU A 94 -12.86 10.83 11.96
N VAL A 95 -12.56 9.58 11.57
CA VAL A 95 -13.14 8.96 10.38
C VAL A 95 -14.65 8.82 10.47
N ARG A 96 -15.18 8.47 11.64
CA ARG A 96 -16.63 8.28 11.86
C ARG A 96 -17.40 9.60 11.91
N GLU A 97 -16.77 10.68 12.38
CA GLU A 97 -17.44 11.95 12.66
C GLU A 97 -17.32 12.95 11.50
N VAL A 98 -16.28 12.86 10.68
CA VAL A 98 -16.04 13.79 9.57
C VAL A 98 -16.64 13.28 8.28
N GLU A 99 -17.54 14.07 7.72
CA GLU A 99 -18.16 13.76 6.44
C GLU A 99 -17.17 13.97 5.28
N ALA A 100 -16.76 12.87 4.63
CA ALA A 100 -15.80 12.86 3.54
C ALA A 100 -16.31 12.04 2.35
N ASP A 101 -15.95 12.43 1.13
CA ASP A 101 -16.22 11.64 -0.09
C ASP A 101 -15.13 10.59 -0.30
N VAL A 102 -13.90 10.90 0.14
CA VAL A 102 -12.74 10.04 0.07
C VAL A 102 -11.98 10.07 1.39
N VAL A 103 -11.71 8.89 1.95
CA VAL A 103 -10.74 8.71 3.03
C VAL A 103 -9.47 8.14 2.43
N LEU A 104 -8.37 8.91 2.45
CA LEU A 104 -7.05 8.39 2.07
C LEU A 104 -6.37 7.84 3.33
N ASN A 105 -6.21 6.52 3.40
CA ASN A 105 -5.51 5.88 4.50
C ASN A 105 -4.05 5.60 4.14
N ALA A 106 -3.14 6.44 4.66
CA ALA A 106 -1.69 6.33 4.54
C ALA A 106 -1.00 6.16 5.92
N LEU A 107 -1.70 5.53 6.86
CA LEU A 107 -1.10 5.08 8.13
C LEU A 107 -0.08 3.96 7.87
N VAL A 108 0.73 3.63 8.85
CA VAL A 108 1.73 2.57 8.76
C VAL A 108 1.33 1.39 9.65
N GLY A 109 1.53 0.18 9.15
CA GLY A 109 1.32 -1.06 9.89
C GLY A 109 -0.16 -1.44 10.11
N SER A 110 -0.39 -2.48 10.89
CA SER A 110 -1.72 -3.04 11.18
C SER A 110 -2.63 -2.11 11.98
N LEU A 111 -2.09 -1.06 12.63
CA LEU A 111 -2.86 -0.01 13.31
C LEU A 111 -3.83 0.74 12.38
N GLY A 112 -3.62 0.66 11.08
CA GLY A 112 -4.56 1.20 10.07
C GLY A 112 -5.84 0.39 9.88
N LEU A 113 -5.99 -0.80 10.49
CA LEU A 113 -7.12 -1.71 10.24
C LEU A 113 -8.45 -1.13 10.75
N GLU A 114 -8.53 -0.66 12.00
CA GLU A 114 -9.76 -0.06 12.52
C GLU A 114 -10.19 1.21 11.75
N PRO A 115 -9.29 2.18 11.45
CA PRO A 115 -9.62 3.30 10.56
C PRO A 115 -10.06 2.86 9.16
N THR A 116 -9.48 1.79 8.60
CA THR A 116 -9.89 1.21 7.31
C THR A 116 -11.35 0.74 7.37
N LEU A 117 -11.72 -0.07 8.37
CA LEU A 117 -13.08 -0.57 8.55
C LEU A 117 -14.06 0.58 8.83
N ALA A 118 -13.67 1.54 9.66
CA ALA A 118 -14.48 2.73 9.91
C ALA A 118 -14.74 3.54 8.63
N ALA A 119 -13.74 3.71 7.77
CA ALA A 119 -13.90 4.39 6.49
C ALA A 119 -14.89 3.66 5.56
N LEU A 120 -14.83 2.33 5.51
CA LEU A 120 -15.77 1.53 4.72
C LEU A 120 -17.20 1.64 5.26
N ASP A 121 -17.38 1.68 6.58
CA ASP A 121 -18.71 1.82 7.24
C ASP A 121 -19.36 3.17 6.95
N THR A 122 -18.60 4.25 6.78
CA THR A 122 -19.15 5.57 6.42
C THR A 122 -19.71 5.64 4.99
N GLY A 123 -19.40 4.68 4.13
CA GLY A 123 -19.74 4.69 2.70
C GLY A 123 -18.82 5.57 1.85
N ALA A 124 -17.84 6.25 2.44
CA ALA A 124 -16.81 6.99 1.70
C ALA A 124 -15.97 6.04 0.85
N ARG A 125 -15.43 6.54 -0.27
CA ARG A 125 -14.40 5.82 -1.01
C ARG A 125 -13.12 5.73 -0.17
N LEU A 126 -12.55 4.54 -0.05
CA LEU A 126 -11.28 4.32 0.61
C LEU A 126 -10.15 4.34 -0.42
N ALA A 127 -9.34 5.41 -0.46
CA ALA A 127 -8.07 5.45 -1.17
C ALA A 127 -7.02 4.78 -0.28
N LEU A 128 -6.71 3.50 -0.55
CA LEU A 128 -5.92 2.66 0.36
C LEU A 128 -4.45 2.69 -0.03
N ALA A 129 -3.63 3.31 0.81
CA ALA A 129 -2.16 3.29 0.74
C ALA A 129 -1.52 2.43 1.85
N ASN A 130 -2.28 2.13 2.92
CA ASN A 130 -1.87 1.24 4.00
C ASN A 130 -2.19 -0.21 3.63
N LYS A 131 -1.28 -0.86 2.88
CA LYS A 131 -1.46 -2.24 2.44
C LYS A 131 -1.53 -3.24 3.59
N GLU A 132 -0.84 -2.95 4.69
CA GLU A 132 -0.77 -3.82 5.85
C GLU A 132 -2.15 -4.03 6.50
N SER A 133 -3.03 -3.02 6.50
CA SER A 133 -4.38 -3.18 7.03
C SER A 133 -5.25 -4.10 6.16
N LEU A 134 -5.10 -4.07 4.84
CA LEU A 134 -5.80 -5.00 3.94
C LEU A 134 -5.23 -6.41 4.07
N VAL A 135 -3.90 -6.54 4.05
CA VAL A 135 -3.21 -7.83 4.19
C VAL A 135 -3.54 -8.49 5.52
N ALA A 136 -3.50 -7.73 6.63
CA ALA A 136 -3.83 -8.25 7.96
C ALA A 136 -5.34 -8.53 8.12
N GLY A 137 -6.18 -7.59 7.70
CA GLY A 137 -7.63 -7.70 7.83
C GLY A 137 -8.29 -8.70 6.88
N GLY A 138 -7.63 -9.00 5.75
CA GLY A 138 -8.05 -10.03 4.81
C GLY A 138 -9.53 -9.98 4.47
N SER A 139 -10.22 -11.08 4.75
CA SER A 139 -11.65 -11.24 4.48
C SER A 139 -12.56 -10.28 5.28
N LEU A 140 -12.14 -9.77 6.44
CA LEU A 140 -12.92 -8.76 7.17
C LEU A 140 -13.02 -7.46 6.37
N VAL A 141 -11.92 -7.00 5.78
CA VAL A 141 -11.90 -5.77 4.99
C VAL A 141 -12.64 -5.96 3.68
N THR A 142 -12.41 -7.07 2.96
CA THR A 142 -13.06 -7.30 1.67
C THR A 142 -14.58 -7.53 1.80
N LYS A 143 -15.05 -8.14 2.88
CA LYS A 143 -16.48 -8.30 3.17
C LYS A 143 -17.17 -7.01 3.63
N ALA A 144 -16.45 -6.11 4.29
CA ALA A 144 -16.96 -4.81 4.71
C ALA A 144 -17.09 -3.83 3.55
N ALA A 145 -16.30 -3.99 2.49
CA ALA A 145 -16.27 -3.08 1.37
C ALA A 145 -17.43 -3.33 0.39
N ALA A 146 -18.08 -2.27 -0.04
CA ALA A 146 -18.96 -2.31 -1.22
C ALA A 146 -18.12 -2.46 -2.52
N PRO A 147 -18.69 -3.02 -3.60
CA PRO A 147 -18.00 -3.14 -4.88
C PRO A 147 -17.43 -1.80 -5.36
N GLY A 148 -16.12 -1.74 -5.59
CA GLY A 148 -15.41 -0.54 -6.05
C GLY A 148 -15.23 0.56 -5.00
N GLN A 149 -15.52 0.30 -3.73
CA GLN A 149 -15.33 1.25 -2.63
C GLN A 149 -13.84 1.41 -2.27
N ILE A 150 -13.04 0.35 -2.38
CA ILE A 150 -11.59 0.42 -2.17
C ILE A 150 -10.92 0.76 -3.51
N VAL A 151 -10.12 1.81 -3.52
CA VAL A 151 -9.28 2.22 -4.66
C VAL A 151 -7.82 2.20 -4.22
N PRO A 152 -6.97 1.39 -4.85
CA PRO A 152 -5.58 1.27 -4.44
C PRO A 152 -4.78 2.53 -4.75
N VAL A 153 -3.89 2.88 -3.83
CA VAL A 153 -2.87 3.94 -3.99
C VAL A 153 -1.50 3.35 -4.29
N ASP A 154 -1.26 2.09 -3.91
CA ASP A 154 -0.04 1.39 -4.30
C ASP A 154 0.13 1.40 -5.83
N SER A 155 1.36 1.63 -6.31
CA SER A 155 1.60 1.90 -7.74
C SER A 155 1.26 0.72 -8.63
N GLU A 156 1.56 -0.49 -8.20
CA GLU A 156 1.30 -1.74 -8.92
C GLU A 156 -0.20 -2.04 -9.01
N HIS A 157 -0.91 -1.87 -7.90
CA HIS A 157 -2.37 -2.10 -7.86
C HIS A 157 -3.14 -1.02 -8.59
N SER A 158 -2.70 0.24 -8.50
CA SER A 158 -3.21 1.33 -9.33
C SER A 158 -3.04 1.03 -10.82
N ALA A 159 -1.89 0.47 -11.22
CA ALA A 159 -1.63 0.05 -12.59
C ALA A 159 -2.57 -1.09 -13.03
N LEU A 160 -2.75 -2.12 -12.17
CA LEU A 160 -3.70 -3.21 -12.43
C LEU A 160 -5.13 -2.67 -12.59
N ALA A 161 -5.59 -1.81 -11.67
CA ALA A 161 -6.92 -1.18 -11.75
C ALA A 161 -7.13 -0.39 -13.05
N GLN A 162 -6.08 0.24 -13.57
CA GLN A 162 -6.12 0.95 -14.86
C GLN A 162 -6.19 -0.02 -16.05
N CYS A 163 -5.37 -1.09 -16.05
CA CYS A 163 -5.33 -2.09 -17.11
C CYS A 163 -6.62 -2.92 -17.18
N LEU A 164 -7.22 -3.26 -16.02
CA LEU A 164 -8.48 -4.00 -15.93
C LEU A 164 -9.66 -3.25 -16.58
N ARG A 165 -9.55 -1.94 -16.80
CA ARG A 165 -10.57 -1.17 -17.56
C ARG A 165 -10.57 -1.49 -19.07
N GLY A 166 -9.58 -2.23 -19.55
CA GLY A 166 -9.45 -2.65 -20.95
C GLY A 166 -10.24 -3.89 -21.32
N GLY A 167 -10.89 -4.55 -20.35
CA GLY A 167 -11.72 -5.74 -20.56
C GLY A 167 -12.67 -6.00 -19.40
N THR A 168 -13.30 -7.17 -19.38
CA THR A 168 -14.17 -7.63 -18.29
C THR A 168 -13.44 -8.65 -17.42
N GLY A 169 -13.92 -8.92 -16.20
CA GLY A 169 -13.24 -9.82 -15.25
C GLY A 169 -13.10 -11.26 -15.73
N ASP A 170 -14.04 -11.75 -16.51
CA ASP A 170 -14.02 -13.10 -17.15
C ASP A 170 -13.05 -13.19 -18.34
N GLU A 171 -12.62 -12.08 -18.90
CA GLU A 171 -11.60 -12.01 -19.93
C GLU A 171 -10.17 -11.97 -19.37
N VAL A 172 -10.00 -11.77 -18.06
CA VAL A 172 -8.67 -11.74 -17.43
C VAL A 172 -8.11 -13.15 -17.35
N ALA A 173 -6.98 -13.40 -18.00
CA ALA A 173 -6.24 -14.64 -17.88
C ALA A 173 -5.28 -14.61 -16.68
N ARG A 174 -4.47 -13.56 -16.58
CA ARG A 174 -3.45 -13.41 -15.52
C ARG A 174 -3.21 -11.95 -15.16
N LEU A 175 -2.84 -11.70 -13.92
CA LEU A 175 -2.28 -10.43 -13.46
C LEU A 175 -0.76 -10.58 -13.32
N VAL A 176 0.00 -9.56 -13.69
CA VAL A 176 1.47 -9.57 -13.62
C VAL A 176 1.93 -8.35 -12.83
N LEU A 177 2.45 -8.59 -11.63
CA LEU A 177 3.11 -7.58 -10.81
C LEU A 177 4.56 -7.40 -11.23
N THR A 178 5.02 -6.17 -11.35
CA THR A 178 6.44 -5.88 -11.54
C THR A 178 7.12 -5.56 -10.21
N ALA A 179 8.37 -5.91 -10.08
CA ALA A 179 9.24 -5.58 -8.96
C ALA A 179 10.52 -4.91 -9.46
N SER A 180 11.06 -3.93 -8.74
CA SER A 180 12.38 -3.38 -9.09
C SER A 180 13.53 -4.39 -8.94
N GLY A 181 13.29 -5.45 -8.17
CA GLY A 181 14.31 -6.43 -7.75
C GLY A 181 15.13 -5.98 -6.56
N GLY A 182 14.92 -4.76 -6.07
CA GLY A 182 15.66 -4.20 -4.92
C GLY A 182 17.16 -3.96 -5.22
N PRO A 183 17.94 -3.57 -4.19
CA PRO A 183 19.37 -3.28 -4.33
C PRO A 183 20.24 -4.53 -4.54
N PHE A 184 19.72 -5.72 -4.28
CA PHE A 184 20.48 -6.98 -4.30
C PHE A 184 20.13 -7.90 -5.48
N ARG A 185 19.47 -7.36 -6.50
CA ARG A 185 19.17 -8.09 -7.74
C ARG A 185 20.44 -8.75 -8.31
N GLY A 186 20.37 -10.06 -8.61
CA GLY A 186 21.49 -10.86 -9.12
C GLY A 186 22.57 -11.22 -8.10
N TRP A 187 22.34 -10.96 -6.81
CA TRP A 187 23.23 -11.44 -5.75
C TRP A 187 22.94 -12.90 -5.42
N THR A 188 23.99 -13.63 -5.05
CA THR A 188 23.90 -15.02 -4.54
C THR A 188 23.56 -15.01 -3.05
N ALA A 189 23.00 -16.11 -2.54
CA ALA A 189 22.66 -16.26 -1.14
C ALA A 189 23.86 -15.98 -0.20
N ASP A 190 25.06 -16.47 -0.55
CA ASP A 190 26.28 -16.26 0.26
C ASP A 190 26.64 -14.77 0.41
N ARG A 191 26.39 -13.95 -0.63
CA ARG A 191 26.65 -12.51 -0.56
C ARG A 191 25.66 -11.79 0.34
N LEU A 192 24.45 -12.30 0.48
CA LEU A 192 23.41 -11.69 1.31
C LEU A 192 23.70 -11.80 2.80
N GLU A 193 24.50 -12.77 3.24
CA GLU A 193 24.87 -12.95 4.67
C GLU A 193 25.59 -11.73 5.26
N SER A 194 26.32 -10.98 4.45
CA SER A 194 27.09 -9.80 4.88
C SER A 194 26.42 -8.46 4.63
N VAL A 195 25.14 -8.45 4.23
CA VAL A 195 24.39 -7.23 3.95
C VAL A 195 24.17 -6.42 5.22
N THR A 196 24.46 -5.12 5.14
CA THR A 196 24.25 -4.17 6.24
C THR A 196 22.93 -3.40 6.08
N PRO A 197 22.38 -2.82 7.18
CA PRO A 197 21.21 -1.96 7.11
C PRO A 197 21.36 -0.79 6.11
N GLU A 198 22.54 -0.19 6.01
CA GLU A 198 22.82 0.91 5.08
C GLU A 198 22.73 0.46 3.62
N GLN A 199 23.24 -0.73 3.31
CA GLN A 199 23.16 -1.32 1.98
C GLN A 199 21.72 -1.65 1.61
N ALA A 200 20.95 -2.22 2.54
CA ALA A 200 19.53 -2.54 2.34
C ALA A 200 18.66 -1.28 2.21
N GLY A 201 19.10 -0.16 2.84
CA GLY A 201 18.45 1.15 2.75
C GLY A 201 18.67 1.90 1.43
N ALA A 202 19.54 1.40 0.54
CA ALA A 202 19.89 2.05 -0.73
C ALA A 202 19.02 1.56 -1.89
N HIS A 203 17.74 1.98 -1.95
CA HIS A 203 16.87 1.60 -3.06
C HIS A 203 17.28 2.29 -4.37
N PRO A 204 17.39 1.55 -5.51
CA PRO A 204 17.91 2.12 -6.76
C PRO A 204 16.99 3.15 -7.42
N THR A 205 15.67 3.09 -7.18
CA THR A 205 14.69 3.89 -7.94
C THR A 205 13.78 4.73 -7.04
N TRP A 206 13.30 4.19 -5.90
CA TRP A 206 12.29 4.81 -5.05
C TRP A 206 12.90 5.40 -3.77
N SER A 207 12.40 6.58 -3.38
CA SER A 207 12.67 7.16 -2.06
C SER A 207 11.50 6.83 -1.12
N MET A 208 11.70 5.88 -0.23
CA MET A 208 10.68 5.35 0.68
C MET A 208 11.15 5.42 2.13
N GLY A 209 10.24 5.15 3.08
CA GLY A 209 10.63 4.95 4.48
C GLY A 209 11.51 3.70 4.68
N PRO A 210 12.28 3.63 5.79
CA PRO A 210 13.24 2.54 6.02
C PRO A 210 12.64 1.14 5.92
N MET A 211 11.44 0.92 6.51
CA MET A 211 10.75 -0.37 6.47
C MET A 211 10.39 -0.78 5.04
N ASN A 212 9.77 0.12 4.26
CA ASN A 212 9.39 -0.19 2.87
C ASN A 212 10.60 -0.42 1.98
N THR A 213 11.70 0.31 2.22
CA THR A 213 12.96 0.11 1.50
C THR A 213 13.55 -1.27 1.81
N LEU A 214 13.57 -1.68 3.08
CA LEU A 214 14.01 -3.01 3.49
C LEU A 214 13.07 -4.11 2.94
N ASN A 215 11.77 -3.91 3.02
CA ASN A 215 10.78 -4.84 2.44
C ASN A 215 10.94 -4.99 0.91
N SER A 216 11.36 -3.92 0.22
CA SER A 216 11.73 -4.01 -1.20
C SER A 216 13.00 -4.82 -1.41
N ALA A 217 14.02 -4.64 -0.55
CA ALA A 217 15.29 -5.37 -0.64
C ALA A 217 15.12 -6.88 -0.42
N THR A 218 14.23 -7.29 0.50
CA THR A 218 13.89 -8.70 0.79
C THR A 218 12.83 -9.28 -0.15
N LEU A 219 12.21 -8.48 -0.99
CA LEU A 219 11.00 -8.77 -1.77
C LEU A 219 9.75 -9.10 -0.92
N VAL A 220 9.77 -8.88 0.38
CA VAL A 220 8.57 -8.96 1.23
C VAL A 220 7.51 -7.94 0.78
N ASN A 221 7.91 -6.73 0.38
CA ASN A 221 6.98 -5.75 -0.18
C ASN A 221 6.19 -6.36 -1.36
N LYS A 222 6.86 -7.07 -2.26
CA LYS A 222 6.21 -7.73 -3.38
C LYS A 222 5.34 -8.93 -2.95
N GLY A 223 5.71 -9.60 -1.87
CA GLY A 223 4.87 -10.62 -1.23
C GLY A 223 3.58 -10.02 -0.66
N LEU A 224 3.65 -8.89 0.05
CA LEU A 224 2.46 -8.18 0.55
C LEU A 224 1.57 -7.73 -0.61
N GLU A 225 2.15 -7.22 -1.68
CA GLU A 225 1.42 -6.80 -2.88
C GLU A 225 0.77 -7.97 -3.62
N LEU A 226 1.37 -9.15 -3.63
CA LEU A 226 0.75 -10.37 -4.16
C LEU A 226 -0.55 -10.70 -3.40
N ILE A 227 -0.51 -10.63 -2.07
CA ILE A 227 -1.69 -10.86 -1.21
C ILE A 227 -2.75 -9.77 -1.47
N GLU A 228 -2.34 -8.52 -1.49
CA GLU A 228 -3.22 -7.38 -1.75
C GLU A 228 -3.88 -7.49 -3.13
N THR A 229 -3.14 -7.93 -4.16
CA THR A 229 -3.68 -8.17 -5.51
C THR A 229 -4.85 -9.17 -5.50
N HIS A 230 -4.68 -10.29 -4.81
CA HIS A 230 -5.75 -11.28 -4.63
C HIS A 230 -6.97 -10.65 -3.93
N LEU A 231 -6.75 -9.96 -2.83
CA LEU A 231 -7.82 -9.36 -2.01
C LEU A 231 -8.58 -8.25 -2.74
N LEU A 232 -7.89 -7.43 -3.53
CA LEU A 232 -8.50 -6.31 -4.27
C LEU A 232 -9.26 -6.75 -5.52
N PHE A 233 -8.73 -7.72 -6.25
CA PHE A 233 -9.24 -8.04 -7.59
C PHE A 233 -9.91 -9.43 -7.68
N GLY A 234 -9.87 -10.23 -6.61
CA GLY A 234 -10.49 -11.55 -6.56
C GLY A 234 -9.90 -12.57 -7.54
N VAL A 235 -8.65 -12.36 -7.98
CA VAL A 235 -7.94 -13.27 -8.88
C VAL A 235 -7.16 -14.29 -8.04
N ASP A 236 -7.27 -15.57 -8.38
CA ASP A 236 -6.60 -16.64 -7.66
C ASP A 236 -5.07 -16.51 -7.71
N TYR A 237 -4.40 -16.92 -6.64
CA TYR A 237 -2.95 -16.78 -6.49
C TYR A 237 -2.12 -17.43 -7.61
N ASP A 238 -2.58 -18.52 -8.21
CA ASP A 238 -1.92 -19.21 -9.33
C ASP A 238 -2.04 -18.44 -10.67
N ARG A 239 -2.89 -17.41 -10.70
CA ARG A 239 -3.08 -16.50 -11.83
C ARG A 239 -2.42 -15.13 -11.62
N ILE A 240 -1.62 -14.97 -10.57
CA ILE A 240 -0.86 -13.75 -10.28
C ILE A 240 0.62 -14.05 -10.41
N ASP A 241 1.24 -13.52 -11.46
CA ASP A 241 2.68 -13.65 -11.70
C ASP A 241 3.45 -12.45 -11.11
N VAL A 242 4.73 -12.67 -10.84
CA VAL A 242 5.67 -11.62 -10.45
C VAL A 242 6.85 -11.65 -11.40
N THR A 243 7.24 -10.49 -11.92
CA THR A 243 8.43 -10.32 -12.77
C THR A 243 9.28 -9.15 -12.27
N VAL A 244 10.58 -9.26 -12.43
CA VAL A 244 11.50 -8.16 -12.10
C VAL A 244 11.62 -7.22 -13.29
N HIS A 245 11.40 -5.92 -13.04
CA HIS A 245 11.53 -4.84 -14.01
C HIS A 245 12.34 -3.69 -13.38
N PRO A 246 13.67 -3.69 -13.55
CA PRO A 246 14.56 -2.79 -12.83
C PRO A 246 14.30 -1.31 -13.04
N GLN A 247 13.84 -0.94 -14.25
CA GLN A 247 13.60 0.45 -14.61
C GLN A 247 12.35 1.03 -13.92
N SER A 248 11.46 0.17 -13.39
CA SER A 248 10.20 0.55 -12.73
C SER A 248 9.36 1.54 -13.55
N ILE A 249 9.37 1.40 -14.87
CA ILE A 249 8.56 2.20 -15.81
C ILE A 249 7.20 1.54 -16.03
N VAL A 250 7.18 0.21 -16.23
CA VAL A 250 5.95 -0.59 -16.25
C VAL A 250 5.66 -1.00 -14.81
N HIS A 251 4.51 -0.52 -14.29
CA HIS A 251 4.17 -0.76 -12.88
C HIS A 251 3.41 -2.08 -12.68
N SER A 252 2.59 -2.50 -13.63
CA SER A 252 1.95 -3.83 -13.67
C SER A 252 1.29 -4.06 -15.02
N MET A 253 0.84 -5.31 -15.26
CA MET A 253 0.23 -5.73 -16.52
C MET A 253 -0.95 -6.65 -16.26
N VAL A 254 -1.89 -6.68 -17.21
CA VAL A 254 -3.02 -7.64 -17.25
C VAL A 254 -2.96 -8.37 -18.58
N THR A 255 -2.89 -9.69 -18.53
CA THR A 255 -2.99 -10.57 -19.72
C THR A 255 -4.41 -11.10 -19.84
N PHE A 256 -5.00 -10.95 -21.01
CA PHE A 256 -6.35 -11.38 -21.31
C PHE A 256 -6.38 -12.76 -22.00
N VAL A 257 -7.56 -13.36 -22.07
CA VAL A 257 -7.76 -14.72 -22.61
C VAL A 257 -7.42 -14.86 -24.10
N ASP A 258 -7.39 -13.75 -24.83
CA ASP A 258 -6.97 -13.70 -26.25
C ASP A 258 -5.44 -13.65 -26.42
N GLY A 259 -4.70 -13.58 -25.31
CA GLY A 259 -3.23 -13.47 -25.26
C GLY A 259 -2.71 -12.04 -25.31
N SER A 260 -3.57 -11.01 -25.43
CA SER A 260 -3.12 -9.63 -25.34
C SER A 260 -2.72 -9.26 -23.91
N THR A 261 -1.73 -8.38 -23.78
CA THR A 261 -1.29 -7.87 -22.47
C THR A 261 -1.33 -6.36 -22.48
N LEU A 262 -2.09 -5.77 -21.54
CA LEU A 262 -2.11 -4.34 -21.29
C LEU A 262 -1.16 -4.01 -20.14
N ALA A 263 -0.32 -3.00 -20.32
CA ALA A 263 0.62 -2.52 -19.33
C ALA A 263 0.37 -1.04 -19.02
N GLN A 264 0.40 -0.67 -17.75
CA GLN A 264 0.46 0.74 -17.37
C GLN A 264 1.92 1.12 -17.20
N ALA A 265 2.33 2.14 -17.93
CA ALA A 265 3.69 2.68 -17.89
C ALA A 265 3.67 4.18 -17.58
N SER A 266 4.57 4.59 -16.68
CA SER A 266 4.81 5.99 -16.31
C SER A 266 6.17 6.13 -15.63
N PRO A 267 6.76 7.32 -15.56
CA PRO A 267 7.89 7.54 -14.67
C PRO A 267 7.53 7.20 -13.22
N PRO A 268 8.49 6.69 -12.41
CA PRO A 268 8.25 6.36 -11.01
C PRO A 268 7.80 7.60 -10.22
N SER A 269 6.52 7.64 -9.83
CA SER A 269 5.95 8.74 -9.06
C SER A 269 4.68 8.29 -8.34
N MET A 270 4.62 8.47 -7.02
CA MET A 270 3.40 8.19 -6.26
C MET A 270 2.30 9.24 -6.47
N LYS A 271 2.60 10.42 -7.02
CA LYS A 271 1.58 11.45 -7.31
C LYS A 271 0.54 10.96 -8.31
N LEU A 272 0.93 10.10 -9.29
CA LEU A 272 0.00 9.56 -10.28
C LEU A 272 -1.05 8.63 -9.64
N PRO A 273 -0.68 7.55 -8.91
CA PRO A 273 -1.67 6.68 -8.27
C PRO A 273 -2.45 7.39 -7.16
N ILE A 274 -1.85 8.31 -6.41
CA ILE A 274 -2.55 9.14 -5.42
C ILE A 274 -3.64 9.97 -6.12
N ALA A 275 -3.29 10.72 -7.15
CA ALA A 275 -4.23 11.56 -7.89
C ALA A 275 -5.37 10.74 -8.50
N LEU A 276 -5.05 9.57 -9.06
CA LEU A 276 -6.06 8.67 -9.61
C LEU A 276 -7.02 8.15 -8.52
N ALA A 277 -6.50 7.77 -7.35
CA ALA A 277 -7.34 7.28 -6.26
C ALA A 277 -8.26 8.36 -5.69
N LEU A 278 -7.76 9.59 -5.56
CA LEU A 278 -8.57 10.73 -5.14
C LEU A 278 -9.67 11.09 -6.16
N GLY A 279 -9.35 11.07 -7.45
CA GLY A 279 -10.28 11.43 -8.53
C GLY A 279 -11.06 10.27 -9.14
N TRP A 280 -10.86 9.04 -8.67
CA TRP A 280 -11.46 7.83 -9.26
C TRP A 280 -12.98 7.98 -9.54
N PRO A 281 -13.48 7.52 -10.69
CA PRO A 281 -12.78 6.82 -11.78
C PRO A 281 -12.10 7.74 -12.82
N HIS A 282 -12.06 9.03 -12.58
CA HIS A 282 -11.53 10.04 -13.51
C HIS A 282 -10.03 10.27 -13.30
N ARG A 283 -9.33 10.61 -14.39
CA ARG A 283 -7.93 11.00 -14.31
C ARG A 283 -7.82 12.46 -13.93
N VAL A 284 -6.88 12.76 -13.02
CA VAL A 284 -6.53 14.14 -12.67
C VAL A 284 -5.45 14.62 -13.65
N PRO A 285 -5.68 15.75 -14.34
CA PRO A 285 -4.71 16.27 -15.29
C PRO A 285 -3.37 16.62 -14.62
N HIS A 286 -2.28 16.40 -15.33
CA HIS A 286 -0.93 16.79 -14.91
C HIS A 286 -0.47 16.22 -13.54
N ALA A 287 -1.01 15.08 -13.11
CA ALA A 287 -0.65 14.43 -11.85
C ALA A 287 0.83 14.02 -11.78
N ALA A 288 1.42 13.63 -12.92
CA ALA A 288 2.83 13.29 -13.06
C ALA A 288 3.32 13.62 -14.48
N PRO A 289 4.67 13.75 -14.69
CA PRO A 289 5.23 13.87 -16.03
C PRO A 289 4.89 12.67 -16.91
N ALA A 290 4.70 12.89 -18.21
CA ALA A 290 4.56 11.81 -19.18
C ALA A 290 5.93 11.17 -19.48
N LEU A 291 5.92 9.93 -19.99
CA LEU A 291 7.10 9.30 -20.57
C LEU A 291 7.54 10.09 -21.83
N ASP A 292 8.86 10.22 -21.96
CA ASP A 292 9.47 10.80 -23.16
C ASP A 292 9.86 9.68 -24.14
N PHE A 293 9.19 9.62 -25.28
CA PHE A 293 9.48 8.69 -26.35
C PHE A 293 10.32 9.32 -27.48
N SER A 294 10.88 10.52 -27.29
CA SER A 294 11.78 11.16 -28.27
C SER A 294 13.18 10.53 -28.29
N THR A 295 13.54 9.76 -27.25
CA THR A 295 14.80 9.04 -27.12
C THR A 295 14.57 7.54 -27.04
N ALA A 296 15.55 6.76 -27.54
CA ALA A 296 15.50 5.31 -27.42
C ALA A 296 15.57 4.87 -25.94
N SER A 297 14.76 3.89 -25.56
CA SER A 297 14.77 3.28 -24.23
C SER A 297 14.66 1.78 -24.33
N THR A 298 15.19 1.06 -23.32
CA THR A 298 15.07 -0.40 -23.18
C THR A 298 14.35 -0.71 -21.88
N TRP A 299 13.35 -1.57 -21.95
CA TRP A 299 12.64 -2.10 -20.81
C TRP A 299 12.93 -3.59 -20.67
N GLU A 300 13.45 -3.97 -19.53
CA GLU A 300 13.90 -5.34 -19.26
C GLU A 300 12.97 -6.02 -18.27
N PHE A 301 12.70 -7.30 -18.50
CA PHE A 301 11.91 -8.14 -17.61
C PHE A 301 12.69 -9.42 -17.35
N GLU A 302 12.82 -9.78 -16.07
CA GLU A 302 13.56 -10.96 -15.62
C GLU A 302 12.66 -11.83 -14.74
N PRO A 303 12.83 -13.15 -14.75
CA PRO A 303 12.13 -14.02 -13.82
C PRO A 303 12.54 -13.71 -12.38
N LEU A 304 11.63 -13.93 -11.44
CA LEU A 304 11.93 -13.87 -10.01
C LEU A 304 12.82 -15.04 -9.61
N ASP A 305 13.84 -14.81 -8.79
CA ASP A 305 14.68 -15.84 -8.17
C ASP A 305 14.12 -16.20 -6.79
N ASP A 306 13.18 -17.16 -6.76
CA ASP A 306 12.52 -17.62 -5.54
C ASP A 306 13.45 -18.42 -4.62
N ASP A 307 14.58 -18.94 -5.11
CA ASP A 307 15.57 -19.66 -4.30
C ASP A 307 16.38 -18.71 -3.44
N VAL A 308 16.75 -17.55 -3.99
CA VAL A 308 17.51 -16.52 -3.27
C VAL A 308 16.58 -15.59 -2.50
N PHE A 309 15.39 -15.27 -3.03
CA PHE A 309 14.41 -14.35 -2.44
C PHE A 309 13.04 -15.02 -2.24
N PRO A 310 12.88 -15.90 -1.24
CA PRO A 310 11.68 -16.73 -1.08
C PRO A 310 10.45 -15.99 -0.53
N ALA A 311 10.53 -14.68 -0.27
CA ALA A 311 9.45 -13.92 0.37
C ALA A 311 8.13 -13.96 -0.41
N VAL A 312 8.16 -13.91 -1.75
CA VAL A 312 6.95 -13.97 -2.58
C VAL A 312 6.31 -15.35 -2.52
N ARG A 313 7.12 -16.41 -2.55
CA ARG A 313 6.64 -17.80 -2.38
C ARG A 313 5.96 -17.99 -1.01
N LEU A 314 6.55 -17.47 0.07
CA LEU A 314 5.98 -17.53 1.43
C LEU A 314 4.68 -16.73 1.54
N ALA A 315 4.61 -15.55 0.92
CA ALA A 315 3.39 -14.74 0.87
C ALA A 315 2.25 -15.49 0.15
N ARG A 316 2.56 -16.14 -0.99
CA ARG A 316 1.61 -16.99 -1.70
C ARG A 316 1.14 -18.16 -0.83
N GLN A 317 2.05 -18.82 -0.10
CA GLN A 317 1.70 -19.89 0.84
C GLN A 317 0.77 -19.39 1.94
N ALA A 318 1.05 -18.24 2.55
CA ALA A 318 0.20 -17.62 3.58
C ALA A 318 -1.19 -17.27 3.00
N GLY A 319 -1.24 -16.67 1.82
CA GLY A 319 -2.50 -16.30 1.17
C GLY A 319 -3.35 -17.50 0.79
N VAL A 320 -2.77 -18.56 0.22
CA VAL A 320 -3.48 -19.81 -0.10
C VAL A 320 -3.95 -20.52 1.17
N GLY A 321 -3.16 -20.46 2.25
CA GLY A 321 -3.53 -21.02 3.55
C GLY A 321 -4.74 -20.30 4.20
N GLY A 322 -4.99 -19.06 3.83
CA GLY A 322 -6.16 -18.29 4.27
C GLY A 322 -6.14 -17.87 5.74
N GLY A 323 -7.32 -17.53 6.26
CA GLY A 323 -7.48 -17.10 7.63
C GLY A 323 -6.66 -15.88 8.00
N CYS A 324 -5.97 -15.92 9.14
CA CYS A 324 -5.07 -14.89 9.61
C CYS A 324 -3.61 -15.10 9.21
N LEU A 325 -3.27 -16.08 8.34
CA LEU A 325 -1.89 -16.36 7.97
C LEU A 325 -1.21 -15.19 7.26
N THR A 326 -1.96 -14.35 6.56
CA THR A 326 -1.43 -13.12 5.95
C THR A 326 -1.06 -12.07 6.98
N ALA A 327 -1.83 -11.96 8.08
CA ALA A 327 -1.48 -11.14 9.24
C ALA A 327 -0.22 -11.66 9.94
N VAL A 328 -0.11 -12.98 10.10
CA VAL A 328 1.09 -13.65 10.65
C VAL A 328 2.33 -13.35 9.80
N TYR A 329 2.22 -13.46 8.47
CA TYR A 329 3.32 -13.13 7.55
C TYR A 329 3.80 -11.69 7.74
N ASN A 330 2.87 -10.72 7.77
CA ASN A 330 3.22 -9.31 7.95
C ASN A 330 3.83 -9.03 9.31
N ALA A 331 3.23 -9.53 10.40
CA ALA A 331 3.70 -9.28 11.77
C ALA A 331 5.09 -9.90 12.03
N ALA A 332 5.33 -11.12 11.55
CA ALA A 332 6.63 -11.76 11.65
C ALA A 332 7.72 -10.99 10.89
N ASN A 333 7.39 -10.48 9.68
CA ASN A 333 8.30 -9.65 8.91
C ASN A 333 8.63 -8.34 9.65
N GLU A 334 7.65 -7.64 10.22
CA GLU A 334 7.91 -6.37 10.92
C GLU A 334 8.92 -6.57 12.06
N VAL A 335 8.74 -7.60 12.89
CA VAL A 335 9.68 -7.91 14.00
C VAL A 335 11.07 -8.26 13.49
N ALA A 336 11.17 -9.12 12.47
CA ALA A 336 12.45 -9.53 11.91
C ALA A 336 13.18 -8.37 11.21
N ALA A 337 12.44 -7.51 10.51
CA ALA A 337 12.96 -6.32 9.86
C ALA A 337 13.48 -5.29 10.88
N GLU A 338 12.76 -5.07 11.99
CA GLU A 338 13.21 -4.21 13.08
C GLU A 338 14.52 -4.74 13.72
N ALA A 339 14.62 -6.06 13.96
CA ALA A 339 15.83 -6.69 14.49
C ALA A 339 17.02 -6.54 13.54
N PHE A 340 16.82 -6.66 12.22
CA PHE A 340 17.86 -6.40 11.23
C PHE A 340 18.30 -4.93 11.24
N LEU A 341 17.36 -3.99 11.27
CA LEU A 341 17.67 -2.55 11.32
C LEU A 341 18.39 -2.16 12.63
N ALA A 342 18.12 -2.87 13.72
CA ALA A 342 18.83 -2.73 14.99
C ALA A 342 20.22 -3.40 14.99
N GLY A 343 20.58 -4.17 13.94
CA GLY A 343 21.86 -4.86 13.81
C GLY A 343 21.96 -6.16 14.63
N THR A 344 20.84 -6.72 15.09
CA THR A 344 20.80 -7.97 15.88
C THR A 344 20.50 -9.21 15.04
N LEU A 345 20.06 -9.04 13.78
CA LEU A 345 19.71 -10.11 12.86
C LEU A 345 20.44 -9.94 11.53
N SER A 346 20.86 -11.04 10.84
CA SER A 346 21.40 -10.95 9.48
C SER A 346 20.27 -10.84 8.44
N PHE A 347 20.58 -10.29 7.25
CA PHE A 347 19.61 -10.03 6.20
C PHE A 347 18.81 -11.28 5.77
N PRO A 348 19.42 -12.46 5.48
CA PRO A 348 18.65 -13.65 5.11
C PRO A 348 17.74 -14.16 6.23
N ARG A 349 18.14 -13.92 7.49
CA ARG A 349 17.37 -14.34 8.66
C ARG A 349 16.02 -13.65 8.77
N ILE A 350 15.82 -12.49 8.11
CA ILE A 350 14.51 -11.82 8.06
C ILE A 350 13.47 -12.77 7.49
N VAL A 351 13.66 -13.26 6.28
CA VAL A 351 12.70 -14.11 5.58
C VAL A 351 12.66 -15.52 6.19
N GLN A 352 13.78 -16.03 6.69
CA GLN A 352 13.83 -17.30 7.44
C GLN A 352 13.00 -17.25 8.73
N THR A 353 12.97 -16.11 9.42
CA THR A 353 12.11 -15.93 10.61
C THR A 353 10.63 -15.95 10.20
N VAL A 354 10.26 -15.26 9.11
CA VAL A 354 8.89 -15.32 8.57
C VAL A 354 8.49 -16.76 8.23
N GLU A 355 9.34 -17.51 7.57
CA GLU A 355 9.09 -18.92 7.23
C GLU A 355 8.90 -19.79 8.49
N ALA A 356 9.74 -19.63 9.49
CA ALA A 356 9.65 -20.38 10.74
C ALA A 356 8.35 -20.07 11.50
N VAL A 357 7.95 -18.79 11.57
CA VAL A 357 6.69 -18.40 12.23
C VAL A 357 5.48 -18.94 11.46
N LEU A 358 5.47 -18.87 10.13
CA LEU A 358 4.38 -19.42 9.31
C LEU A 358 4.25 -20.95 9.48
N ASN A 359 5.36 -21.66 9.59
CA ASN A 359 5.34 -23.12 9.81
C ASN A 359 4.74 -23.52 11.16
N ASP A 360 4.79 -22.64 12.15
CA ASP A 360 4.20 -22.85 13.49
C ASP A 360 2.75 -22.34 13.58
N ALA A 361 2.25 -21.65 12.56
CA ALA A 361 1.00 -20.87 12.61
C ALA A 361 -0.27 -21.66 12.23
N HIS A 362 -0.27 -22.99 12.32
CA HIS A 362 -1.40 -23.84 11.87
C HIS A 362 -2.76 -23.47 12.45
N GLU A 363 -2.80 -23.01 13.71
CA GLU A 363 -4.02 -22.61 14.40
C GLU A 363 -4.66 -21.33 13.85
N TRP A 364 -3.90 -20.51 13.10
CA TRP A 364 -4.33 -19.23 12.55
C TRP A 364 -4.88 -19.32 11.10
N SER A 365 -5.09 -20.53 10.59
CA SER A 365 -5.70 -20.75 9.26
C SER A 365 -7.23 -20.57 9.23
N ALA A 366 -7.87 -20.42 10.40
CA ALA A 366 -9.30 -20.15 10.49
C ALA A 366 -9.62 -18.70 10.10
N GLU A 367 -10.74 -18.51 9.37
CA GLU A 367 -11.19 -17.17 8.97
C GLU A 367 -11.52 -16.31 10.20
N PRO A 368 -11.01 -15.07 10.30
CA PRO A 368 -11.34 -14.18 11.40
C PRO A 368 -12.79 -13.72 11.33
N SER A 369 -13.43 -13.62 12.49
CA SER A 369 -14.79 -13.12 12.64
C SER A 369 -14.80 -11.66 13.14
N THR A 370 -13.73 -11.25 13.82
CA THR A 370 -13.60 -9.95 14.46
C THR A 370 -12.20 -9.37 14.23
N VAL A 371 -12.04 -8.07 14.49
CA VAL A 371 -10.72 -7.40 14.52
C VAL A 371 -9.84 -8.01 15.61
N ASP A 372 -10.42 -8.40 16.74
CA ASP A 372 -9.68 -9.01 17.85
C ASP A 372 -9.05 -10.36 17.46
N ASP A 373 -9.69 -11.15 16.58
CA ASP A 373 -9.10 -12.39 16.05
C ASP A 373 -7.82 -12.08 15.25
N VAL A 374 -7.86 -11.04 14.40
CA VAL A 374 -6.71 -10.60 13.63
C VAL A 374 -5.60 -10.07 14.53
N LEU A 375 -5.93 -9.25 15.53
CA LEU A 375 -4.97 -8.70 16.49
C LEU A 375 -4.35 -9.80 17.38
N ALA A 376 -5.11 -10.83 17.72
CA ALA A 376 -4.57 -11.98 18.43
C ALA A 376 -3.54 -12.76 17.60
N ALA A 377 -3.83 -12.99 16.31
CA ALA A 377 -2.90 -13.63 15.39
C ALA A 377 -1.63 -12.78 15.17
N ASP A 378 -1.78 -11.45 14.96
CA ASP A 378 -0.66 -10.50 14.84
C ASP A 378 0.20 -10.52 16.12
N GLY A 379 -0.42 -10.45 17.30
CA GLY A 379 0.26 -10.50 18.59
C GLY A 379 1.03 -11.80 18.79
N TRP A 380 0.40 -12.94 18.54
CA TRP A 380 1.06 -14.24 18.59
C TRP A 380 2.26 -14.32 17.65
N ALA A 381 2.10 -13.88 16.41
CA ALA A 381 3.19 -13.90 15.42
C ALA A 381 4.38 -13.03 15.84
N ARG A 382 4.11 -11.84 16.40
CA ARG A 382 5.15 -10.96 16.97
C ARG A 382 5.89 -11.63 18.13
N ASP A 383 5.17 -12.22 19.06
CA ASP A 383 5.78 -12.90 20.21
C ASP A 383 6.62 -14.10 19.75
N ARG A 384 6.10 -14.89 18.80
CA ARG A 384 6.84 -16.02 18.23
C ARG A 384 8.10 -15.55 17.48
N ALA A 385 8.01 -14.51 16.65
CA ALA A 385 9.14 -13.95 15.93
C ALA A 385 10.22 -13.43 16.89
N ARG A 386 9.85 -12.74 18.00
CA ARG A 386 10.79 -12.28 19.03
C ARG A 386 11.61 -13.39 19.68
N THR A 387 11.11 -14.63 19.70
CA THR A 387 11.89 -15.78 20.19
C THR A 387 12.95 -16.28 19.21
N LEU A 388 12.93 -15.80 17.95
CA LEU A 388 13.79 -16.25 16.85
C LEU A 388 14.84 -15.23 16.41
N VAL A 389 14.73 -13.96 16.88
CA VAL A 389 15.61 -12.84 16.53
C VAL A 389 16.53 -12.45 17.67
#